data_2321beeea261155510f8368b65022c54
#
_entry.id   2321beeea261155510f8368b65022c54
#
_cell.length_a   1.000
_cell.length_b   1.000
_cell.length_c   1.000
_cell.angle_alpha   90.00
_cell.angle_beta   90.00
_cell.angle_gamma   90.00
#
_symmetry.space_group_name_H-M   'P 1'
#
loop_
_entity.id
_entity.type
_entity.pdbx_description
1 polymer ?
#
loop_
_entity_poly.entity_id
_entity_poly.type
_entity_poly.pdbx_seq_one_letter_code
_entity_poly.pdbx_strand_id
1 'polypeptide(L)'
;RRRCIRILPPFFIFMILYSTLPMLWGQIDGATSIKDLSRIFLNFPTLAGHLWFMYPLISIYLFIPIISPWLSRVTVKEERFFIGLFLLSTCMPYLNRWFGEVWGQCFWNEYHMLWYFSGYLGYLVLAHYIRVHLKWDRSKRFIVGLISMVAGAALTIYSFYIQAIPGITHSTPVIEIGWAFCTINCVLLTAGTFLLFTCINRPEAPRFVTDMSKLSYGMYLMHIFWLGLWA
;
A
#
# COMPACT_ATOMS: atom_id res chain seq x y z
N ARG A 1 6.80 2.18 19.95
CA ARG A 1 6.38 1.21 20.99
C ARG A 1 4.86 1.24 21.23
N ARG A 2 4.25 2.38 21.60
CA ARG A 2 2.80 2.47 21.91
C ARG A 2 1.88 2.06 20.74
N ARG A 3 2.25 2.35 19.49
CA ARG A 3 1.47 1.95 18.30
C ARG A 3 1.51 0.45 18.06
N CYS A 4 2.67 -0.19 18.17
CA CYS A 4 2.80 -1.65 18.03
C CYS A 4 1.95 -2.39 19.07
N ILE A 5 1.96 -1.94 20.33
CA ILE A 5 1.15 -2.54 21.40
C ILE A 5 -0.36 -2.44 21.11
N ARG A 6 -0.82 -1.43 20.39
CA ARG A 6 -2.24 -1.28 20.02
C ARG A 6 -2.63 -2.09 18.79
N ILE A 7 -1.69 -2.33 17.88
CA ILE A 7 -1.96 -2.96 16.58
C ILE A 7 -1.75 -4.47 16.64
N LEU A 8 -0.65 -4.94 17.24
CA LEU A 8 -0.28 -6.35 17.18
C LEU A 8 -1.26 -7.29 17.93
N PRO A 9 -1.72 -7.00 19.16
CA PRO A 9 -2.61 -7.94 19.85
C PRO A 9 -3.93 -8.17 19.10
N PRO A 10 -4.71 -7.14 18.70
CA PRO A 10 -5.92 -7.37 17.93
C PRO A 10 -5.64 -8.09 16.61
N PHE A 11 -4.54 -7.73 15.92
CA PHE A 11 -4.15 -8.41 14.68
C PHE A 11 -3.97 -9.92 14.89
N PHE A 12 -3.18 -10.34 15.87
CA PHE A 12 -2.96 -11.77 16.14
C PHE A 12 -4.24 -12.47 16.61
N ILE A 13 -5.09 -11.81 17.38
CA ILE A 13 -6.38 -12.38 17.78
C ILE A 13 -7.23 -12.68 16.52
N PHE A 14 -7.33 -11.73 15.60
CA PHE A 14 -8.09 -11.95 14.36
C PHE A 14 -7.44 -12.99 13.45
N MET A 15 -6.10 -13.05 13.39
CA MET A 15 -5.40 -14.10 12.64
C MET A 15 -5.74 -15.51 13.20
N ILE A 16 -5.76 -15.66 14.51
CA ILE A 16 -6.17 -16.92 15.17
C ILE A 16 -7.63 -17.22 14.85
N LEU A 17 -8.53 -16.24 14.96
CA LEU A 17 -9.95 -16.42 14.64
C LEU A 17 -10.13 -16.87 13.18
N TYR A 18 -9.49 -16.20 12.21
CA TYR A 18 -9.56 -16.56 10.79
C TYR A 18 -8.93 -17.92 10.47
N SER A 19 -7.99 -18.40 11.30
CA SER A 19 -7.43 -19.75 11.14
C SER A 19 -8.31 -20.85 11.75
N THR A 20 -9.12 -20.54 12.77
CA THR A 20 -9.86 -21.55 13.56
C THR A 20 -11.34 -21.59 13.28
N LEU A 21 -12.03 -20.45 13.13
CA LEU A 21 -13.47 -20.40 12.90
C LEU A 21 -13.90 -21.12 11.61
N PRO A 22 -13.22 -21.00 10.47
CA PRO A 22 -13.59 -21.74 9.26
C PRO A 22 -13.53 -23.23 9.41
N MET A 23 -12.63 -23.77 10.26
CA MET A 23 -12.58 -25.18 10.60
C MET A 23 -13.85 -25.61 11.35
N LEU A 24 -14.35 -24.80 12.29
CA LEU A 24 -15.57 -25.10 13.03
C LEU A 24 -16.81 -25.13 12.14
N TRP A 25 -16.79 -24.39 11.02
CA TRP A 25 -17.87 -24.37 10.03
C TRP A 25 -17.66 -25.33 8.86
N GLY A 26 -16.62 -26.18 8.93
CA GLY A 26 -16.34 -27.18 7.89
C GLY A 26 -15.82 -26.61 6.57
N GLN A 27 -15.36 -25.35 6.54
CA GLN A 27 -14.81 -24.69 5.34
C GLN A 27 -13.37 -25.10 5.05
N ILE A 28 -12.62 -25.45 6.08
CA ILE A 28 -11.24 -25.97 5.97
C ILE A 28 -11.08 -27.18 6.92
N ASP A 29 -10.09 -28.03 6.61
CA ASP A 29 -9.73 -29.15 7.45
C ASP A 29 -8.81 -28.74 8.61
N GLY A 30 -8.72 -29.60 9.64
CA GLY A 30 -7.88 -29.32 10.81
C GLY A 30 -6.38 -29.21 10.49
N ALA A 31 -5.91 -29.93 9.48
CA ALA A 31 -4.51 -29.86 9.05
C ALA A 31 -4.18 -28.49 8.44
N THR A 32 -5.09 -27.93 7.64
CA THR A 32 -4.98 -26.57 7.09
C THR A 32 -5.01 -25.52 8.20
N SER A 33 -5.91 -25.66 9.18
CA SER A 33 -5.98 -24.73 10.33
C SER A 33 -4.68 -24.72 11.13
N ILE A 34 -4.10 -25.89 11.45
CA ILE A 34 -2.82 -26.00 12.16
C ILE A 34 -1.68 -25.39 11.34
N LYS A 35 -1.65 -25.65 10.02
CA LYS A 35 -0.67 -25.09 9.10
C LYS A 35 -0.75 -23.56 9.07
N ASP A 36 -1.94 -23.00 8.99
CA ASP A 36 -2.16 -21.56 9.01
C ASP A 36 -1.70 -20.96 10.35
N LEU A 37 -2.08 -21.56 11.49
CA LEU A 37 -1.63 -21.13 12.82
C LEU A 37 -0.10 -21.10 12.95
N SER A 38 0.60 -22.09 12.39
CA SER A 38 2.07 -22.15 12.43
C SER A 38 2.75 -21.02 11.64
N ARG A 39 2.04 -20.39 10.71
CA ARG A 39 2.59 -19.39 9.77
C ARG A 39 2.17 -17.96 10.05
N ILE A 40 1.24 -17.71 10.97
CA ILE A 40 0.63 -16.39 11.20
C ILE A 40 1.62 -15.26 11.50
N PHE A 41 2.84 -15.55 11.94
CA PHE A 41 3.87 -14.55 12.18
C PHE A 41 4.47 -13.99 10.88
N LEU A 42 4.43 -14.75 9.79
CA LEU A 42 5.06 -14.39 8.51
C LEU A 42 4.09 -14.37 7.34
N ASN A 43 2.91 -14.97 7.49
CA ASN A 43 1.92 -15.08 6.44
C ASN A 43 0.49 -15.02 7.01
N PHE A 44 -0.51 -14.76 6.16
CA PHE A 44 -1.91 -14.72 6.55
C PHE A 44 -2.56 -16.11 6.42
N PRO A 45 -3.64 -16.42 7.20
CA PRO A 45 -4.44 -17.63 7.05
C PRO A 45 -5.06 -17.75 5.66
N THR A 46 -5.35 -18.97 5.24
CA THR A 46 -5.88 -19.28 3.90
C THR A 46 -7.12 -18.44 3.54
N LEU A 47 -8.03 -18.22 4.51
CA LEU A 47 -9.24 -17.41 4.30
C LEU A 47 -9.10 -15.94 4.74
N ALA A 48 -7.90 -15.49 5.10
CA ALA A 48 -7.65 -14.12 5.55
C ALA A 48 -6.72 -13.33 4.62
N GLY A 49 -6.77 -13.61 3.32
CA GLY A 49 -5.97 -12.90 2.32
C GLY A 49 -6.11 -11.37 2.38
N HIS A 50 -7.25 -10.85 2.80
CA HIS A 50 -7.49 -9.43 3.00
C HIS A 50 -6.61 -8.79 4.09
N LEU A 51 -6.03 -9.57 5.00
CA LEU A 51 -5.12 -9.08 6.06
C LEU A 51 -3.66 -8.91 5.58
N TRP A 52 -3.36 -9.22 4.32
CA TRP A 52 -2.01 -9.12 3.75
C TRP A 52 -1.31 -7.78 4.00
N PHE A 53 -2.06 -6.68 3.97
CA PHE A 53 -1.51 -5.32 4.13
C PHE A 53 -0.90 -5.07 5.52
N MET A 54 -1.31 -5.83 6.53
CA MET A 54 -0.74 -5.68 7.88
C MET A 54 0.74 -6.04 7.93
N TYR A 55 1.20 -6.99 7.13
CA TYR A 55 2.61 -7.39 7.08
C TYR A 55 3.54 -6.28 6.55
N PRO A 56 3.28 -5.67 5.39
CA PRO A 56 4.02 -4.48 4.96
C PRO A 56 3.94 -3.34 5.97
N LEU A 57 2.79 -3.10 6.59
CA LEU A 57 2.62 -2.05 7.59
C LEU A 57 3.48 -2.30 8.83
N ILE A 58 3.49 -3.53 9.36
CA ILE A 58 4.34 -3.92 10.49
C ILE A 58 5.82 -3.78 10.10
N SER A 59 6.20 -4.23 8.91
CA SER A 59 7.57 -4.10 8.39
C SER A 59 8.02 -2.64 8.35
N ILE A 60 7.18 -1.72 7.88
CA ILE A 60 7.46 -0.28 7.91
C ILE A 60 7.64 0.21 9.35
N TYR A 61 6.77 -0.18 10.28
CA TYR A 61 6.92 0.22 11.68
C TYR A 61 8.22 -0.28 12.33
N LEU A 62 8.66 -1.47 11.97
CA LEU A 62 9.95 -2.01 12.41
C LEU A 62 11.12 -1.26 11.76
N PHE A 63 10.94 -0.73 10.56
CA PHE A 63 11.97 0.01 9.83
C PHE A 63 12.06 1.49 10.24
N ILE A 64 10.99 2.09 10.80
CA ILE A 64 10.98 3.49 11.24
C ILE A 64 12.19 3.87 12.13
N PRO A 65 12.58 3.11 13.16
CA PRO A 65 13.74 3.44 13.98
C PRO A 65 15.05 3.51 13.19
N ILE A 66 15.16 2.72 12.13
CA ILE A 66 16.35 2.64 11.27
C ILE A 66 16.41 3.85 10.34
N ILE A 67 15.28 4.22 9.71
CA ILE A 67 15.25 5.31 8.73
C ILE A 67 15.12 6.70 9.36
N SER A 68 14.56 6.82 10.56
CA SER A 68 14.34 8.11 11.22
C SER A 68 15.63 8.93 11.43
N PRO A 69 16.78 8.36 11.84
CA PRO A 69 18.04 9.10 11.93
C PRO A 69 18.52 9.65 10.59
N TRP A 70 18.28 8.92 9.50
CA TRP A 70 18.60 9.39 8.16
C TRP A 70 17.67 10.53 7.76
N LEU A 71 16.35 10.37 7.89
CA LEU A 71 15.35 11.42 7.58
C LEU A 71 15.57 12.71 8.37
N SER A 72 16.09 12.63 9.61
CA SER A 72 16.36 13.81 10.42
C SER A 72 17.58 14.61 9.97
N ARG A 73 18.46 14.03 9.15
CA ARG A 73 19.73 14.64 8.71
C ARG A 73 19.84 14.78 7.19
N VAL A 74 18.94 14.13 6.45
CA VAL A 74 18.98 14.09 5.00
C VAL A 74 18.82 15.50 4.42
N THR A 75 19.66 15.79 3.43
CA THR A 75 19.53 17.04 2.66
C THR A 75 18.38 16.93 1.65
N VAL A 76 17.81 18.06 1.27
CA VAL A 76 16.77 18.14 0.24
C VAL A 76 17.22 17.50 -1.08
N LYS A 77 18.52 17.60 -1.42
CA LYS A 77 19.08 17.01 -2.65
C LYS A 77 19.11 15.49 -2.60
N GLU A 78 19.58 14.93 -1.50
CA GLU A 78 19.62 13.47 -1.31
C GLU A 78 18.22 12.87 -1.27
N GLU A 79 17.29 13.53 -0.58
CA GLU A 79 15.90 13.06 -0.52
C GLU A 79 15.22 13.12 -1.90
N ARG A 80 15.43 14.19 -2.68
CA ARG A 80 14.96 14.28 -4.06
C ARG A 80 15.58 13.22 -4.97
N PHE A 81 16.85 12.91 -4.77
CA PHE A 81 17.52 11.83 -5.50
C PHE A 81 16.85 10.49 -5.21
N PHE A 82 16.63 10.18 -3.93
CA PHE A 82 15.91 8.96 -3.55
C PHE A 82 14.50 8.91 -4.17
N ILE A 83 13.73 10.00 -4.05
CA ILE A 83 12.37 10.08 -4.61
C ILE A 83 12.39 9.95 -6.13
N GLY A 84 13.37 10.53 -6.82
CA GLY A 84 13.52 10.38 -8.28
C GLY A 84 13.71 8.93 -8.69
N LEU A 85 14.58 8.19 -7.99
CA LEU A 85 14.78 6.76 -8.23
C LEU A 85 13.56 5.93 -7.82
N PHE A 86 12.87 6.29 -6.74
CA PHE A 86 11.59 5.67 -6.38
C PHE A 86 10.54 5.85 -7.47
N LEU A 87 10.33 7.07 -7.97
CA LEU A 87 9.37 7.33 -9.04
C LEU A 87 9.75 6.56 -10.32
N LEU A 88 11.03 6.50 -10.65
CA LEU A 88 11.50 5.71 -11.79
C LEU A 88 11.22 4.22 -11.57
N SER A 89 11.46 3.69 -10.38
CA SER A 89 11.18 2.28 -10.07
C SER A 89 9.69 1.95 -10.25
N THR A 90 8.80 2.87 -9.90
CA THR A 90 7.35 2.66 -10.04
C THR A 90 6.85 2.65 -11.50
N CYS A 91 7.67 3.11 -12.45
CA CYS A 91 7.39 2.99 -13.88
C CYS A 91 7.80 1.60 -14.44
N MET A 92 8.72 0.89 -13.78
CA MET A 92 9.28 -0.37 -14.29
C MET A 92 8.22 -1.45 -14.58
N PRO A 93 7.20 -1.67 -13.73
CA PRO A 93 6.16 -2.66 -14.04
C PRO A 93 5.45 -2.39 -15.37
N TYR A 94 5.14 -1.11 -15.67
CA TYR A 94 4.55 -0.73 -16.96
C TYR A 94 5.52 -0.86 -18.12
N LEU A 95 6.78 -0.45 -17.94
CA LEU A 95 7.81 -0.58 -18.96
C LEU A 95 8.06 -2.06 -19.30
N ASN A 96 8.16 -2.92 -18.29
CA ASN A 96 8.27 -4.37 -18.49
C ASN A 96 7.06 -4.93 -19.24
N ARG A 97 5.87 -4.41 -18.96
CA ARG A 97 4.64 -4.83 -19.62
C ARG A 97 4.61 -4.45 -21.10
N TRP A 98 5.07 -3.23 -21.43
CA TRP A 98 4.97 -2.70 -22.80
C TRP A 98 6.16 -3.08 -23.68
N PHE A 99 7.34 -3.19 -23.10
CA PHE A 99 8.59 -3.40 -23.86
C PHE A 99 9.26 -4.75 -23.56
N GLY A 100 8.81 -5.46 -22.54
CA GLY A 100 9.27 -6.82 -22.27
C GLY A 100 10.79 -6.96 -22.20
N GLU A 101 11.32 -7.87 -23.02
CA GLU A 101 12.74 -8.24 -23.03
C GLU A 101 13.71 -7.13 -23.48
N VAL A 102 13.22 -6.02 -24.03
CA VAL A 102 14.08 -4.87 -24.40
C VAL A 102 14.89 -4.37 -23.21
N TRP A 103 14.34 -4.50 -22.02
CA TRP A 103 15.00 -4.09 -20.75
C TRP A 103 15.91 -5.19 -20.16
N GLY A 104 16.06 -6.32 -20.84
CA GLY A 104 16.77 -7.49 -20.37
C GLY A 104 15.97 -8.32 -19.37
N GLN A 105 16.54 -9.46 -18.97
CA GLN A 105 15.90 -10.39 -18.05
C GLN A 105 16.30 -10.08 -16.60
N CYS A 106 15.28 -9.89 -15.75
CA CYS A 106 15.45 -9.72 -14.32
C CYS A 106 14.48 -10.65 -13.57
N PHE A 107 14.82 -11.94 -13.48
CA PHE A 107 13.95 -12.98 -12.92
C PHE A 107 13.82 -12.91 -11.38
N TRP A 108 14.65 -12.11 -10.70
CA TRP A 108 14.63 -11.98 -9.23
C TRP A 108 13.73 -10.86 -8.72
N ASN A 109 13.38 -9.86 -9.55
CA ASN A 109 12.42 -8.80 -9.21
C ASN A 109 11.97 -8.01 -10.45
N GLU A 110 10.85 -7.32 -10.33
CA GLU A 110 10.25 -6.50 -11.39
C GLU A 110 10.82 -5.06 -11.49
N TYR A 111 11.66 -4.66 -10.54
CA TYR A 111 12.24 -3.30 -10.46
C TYR A 111 13.67 -3.24 -10.95
N HIS A 112 14.24 -4.32 -11.42
CA HIS A 112 15.61 -4.43 -11.91
C HIS A 112 16.62 -3.86 -10.90
N MET A 113 17.60 -3.06 -11.38
CA MET A 113 18.60 -2.41 -10.52
C MET A 113 18.01 -1.43 -9.49
N LEU A 114 16.76 -1.02 -9.65
CA LEU A 114 16.11 -0.06 -8.76
C LEU A 114 15.41 -0.72 -7.56
N TRP A 115 15.64 -2.00 -7.32
CA TRP A 115 15.02 -2.80 -6.26
C TRP A 115 15.03 -2.11 -4.89
N TYR A 116 16.17 -1.55 -4.47
CA TYR A 116 16.30 -0.89 -3.16
C TYR A 116 15.56 0.46 -3.04
N PHE A 117 15.14 1.03 -4.15
CA PHE A 117 14.36 2.27 -4.19
C PHE A 117 12.87 2.02 -4.39
N SER A 118 12.46 0.75 -4.54
CA SER A 118 11.08 0.35 -4.75
C SER A 118 10.34 0.10 -3.43
N GLY A 119 9.05 -0.20 -3.53
CA GLY A 119 8.25 -0.64 -2.40
C GLY A 119 7.69 0.50 -1.53
N TYR A 120 7.11 0.10 -0.41
CA TYR A 120 6.38 1.02 0.47
C TYR A 120 7.25 2.06 1.17
N LEU A 121 8.56 1.82 1.27
CA LEU A 121 9.50 2.77 1.86
C LEU A 121 9.53 4.09 1.08
N GLY A 122 9.39 4.03 -0.24
CA GLY A 122 9.34 5.21 -1.08
C GLY A 122 8.20 6.16 -0.74
N TYR A 123 7.03 5.62 -0.38
CA TYR A 123 5.90 6.45 0.09
C TYR A 123 6.21 7.16 1.40
N LEU A 124 6.93 6.52 2.31
CA LEU A 124 7.32 7.14 3.58
C LEU A 124 8.26 8.32 3.34
N VAL A 125 9.27 8.15 2.50
CA VAL A 125 10.22 9.22 2.14
C VAL A 125 9.49 10.34 1.38
N LEU A 126 8.63 10.01 0.42
CA LEU A 126 7.82 10.98 -0.32
C LEU A 126 6.91 11.80 0.61
N ALA A 127 6.25 11.15 1.56
CA ALA A 127 5.40 11.83 2.54
C ALA A 127 6.21 12.75 3.46
N HIS A 128 7.40 12.33 3.88
CA HIS A 128 8.32 13.17 4.65
C HIS A 128 8.73 14.40 3.84
N TYR A 129 9.15 14.24 2.59
CA TYR A 129 9.50 15.34 1.71
C TYR A 129 8.35 16.35 1.54
N ILE A 130 7.16 15.88 1.25
CA ILE A 130 5.98 16.75 1.08
C ILE A 130 5.70 17.53 2.36
N ARG A 131 5.88 16.92 3.52
CA ARG A 131 5.56 17.56 4.80
C ARG A 131 6.63 18.52 5.30
N VAL A 132 7.90 18.20 5.09
CA VAL A 132 9.03 18.91 5.70
C VAL A 132 9.70 19.87 4.73
N HIS A 133 9.92 19.45 3.48
CA HIS A 133 10.72 20.18 2.51
C HIS A 133 9.93 20.89 1.42
N LEU A 134 8.67 20.51 1.21
CA LEU A 134 7.85 21.12 0.15
C LEU A 134 7.25 22.46 0.61
N LYS A 135 7.91 23.56 0.20
CA LYS A 135 7.51 24.94 0.55
C LYS A 135 6.57 25.56 -0.50
N TRP A 136 5.61 24.78 -1.03
CA TRP A 136 4.62 25.30 -1.95
C TRP A 136 3.50 26.01 -1.18
N ASP A 137 2.96 27.07 -1.77
CA ASP A 137 1.74 27.72 -1.33
C ASP A 137 0.52 26.79 -1.45
N ARG A 138 -0.58 27.15 -0.81
CA ARG A 138 -1.80 26.33 -0.79
C ARG A 138 -2.37 26.09 -2.18
N SER A 139 -2.40 27.12 -3.02
CA SER A 139 -2.96 27.05 -4.37
C SER A 139 -2.17 26.06 -5.24
N LYS A 140 -0.84 26.14 -5.20
CA LYS A 140 0.03 25.24 -5.95
C LYS A 140 -0.11 23.79 -5.46
N ARG A 141 -0.17 23.56 -4.15
CA ARG A 141 -0.41 22.21 -3.59
C ARG A 141 -1.76 21.67 -4.03
N PHE A 142 -2.80 22.49 -4.04
CA PHE A 142 -4.13 22.08 -4.48
C PHE A 142 -4.15 21.72 -5.97
N ILE A 143 -3.62 22.59 -6.84
CA ILE A 143 -3.61 22.36 -8.30
C ILE A 143 -2.79 21.12 -8.65
N VAL A 144 -1.55 21.02 -8.16
CA VAL A 144 -0.68 19.87 -8.43
C VAL A 144 -1.27 18.60 -7.82
N GLY A 145 -1.82 18.68 -6.61
CA GLY A 145 -2.50 17.56 -5.96
C GLY A 145 -3.69 17.04 -6.76
N LEU A 146 -4.52 17.94 -7.26
CA LEU A 146 -5.69 17.59 -8.09
C LEU A 146 -5.25 16.96 -9.43
N ILE A 147 -4.30 17.58 -10.12
CA ILE A 147 -3.76 17.06 -11.39
C ILE A 147 -3.15 15.67 -11.18
N SER A 148 -2.33 15.48 -10.16
CA SER A 148 -1.72 14.18 -9.85
C SER A 148 -2.76 13.12 -9.52
N MET A 149 -3.77 13.46 -8.71
CA MET A 149 -4.86 12.55 -8.35
C MET A 149 -5.67 12.14 -9.58
N VAL A 150 -6.06 13.08 -10.42
CA VAL A 150 -6.82 12.82 -11.65
C VAL A 150 -5.99 12.00 -12.63
N ALA A 151 -4.72 12.34 -12.84
CA ALA A 151 -3.81 11.60 -13.71
C ALA A 151 -3.61 10.15 -13.21
N GLY A 152 -3.40 9.96 -11.91
CA GLY A 152 -3.28 8.62 -11.32
C GLY A 152 -4.55 7.79 -11.48
N ALA A 153 -5.73 8.40 -11.24
CA ALA A 153 -7.02 7.75 -11.46
C ALA A 153 -7.24 7.40 -12.94
N ALA A 154 -6.96 8.33 -13.84
CA ALA A 154 -7.09 8.11 -15.29
C ALA A 154 -6.19 6.97 -15.79
N LEU A 155 -4.93 6.94 -15.33
CA LEU A 155 -4.00 5.85 -15.66
C LEU A 155 -4.48 4.51 -15.12
N THR A 156 -5.03 4.47 -13.90
CA THR A 156 -5.60 3.25 -13.31
C THR A 156 -6.78 2.75 -14.14
N ILE A 157 -7.73 3.63 -14.45
CA ILE A 157 -8.92 3.29 -15.24
C ILE A 157 -8.52 2.83 -16.65
N TYR A 158 -7.61 3.55 -17.30
CA TYR A 158 -7.12 3.20 -18.64
C TYR A 158 -6.40 1.85 -18.63
N SER A 159 -5.49 1.63 -17.67
CA SER A 159 -4.77 0.35 -17.54
C SER A 159 -5.72 -0.83 -17.33
N PHE A 160 -6.75 -0.62 -16.52
CA PHE A 160 -7.77 -1.64 -16.29
C PHE A 160 -8.64 -1.87 -17.54
N TYR A 161 -9.07 -0.78 -18.19
CA TYR A 161 -9.91 -0.84 -19.39
C TYR A 161 -9.27 -1.63 -20.53
N ILE A 162 -8.00 -1.36 -20.85
CA ILE A 162 -7.30 -2.07 -21.94
C ILE A 162 -7.04 -3.55 -21.63
N GLN A 163 -7.09 -3.95 -20.37
CA GLN A 163 -6.90 -5.33 -19.93
C GLN A 163 -8.22 -6.09 -19.79
N ALA A 164 -9.32 -5.37 -19.57
CA ALA A 164 -10.66 -5.93 -19.42
C ALA A 164 -11.42 -6.07 -20.74
N ILE A 165 -10.72 -6.11 -21.89
CA ILE A 165 -11.36 -6.26 -23.21
C ILE A 165 -12.09 -7.61 -23.28
N PRO A 166 -13.40 -7.63 -23.60
CA PRO A 166 -14.17 -8.87 -23.72
C PRO A 166 -13.56 -9.85 -24.72
N GLY A 167 -13.49 -11.13 -24.35
CA GLY A 167 -12.96 -12.19 -25.19
C GLY A 167 -11.45 -12.44 -25.09
N ILE A 168 -10.71 -11.61 -24.35
CA ILE A 168 -9.30 -11.84 -24.05
C ILE A 168 -9.17 -12.29 -22.60
N THR A 169 -8.69 -13.51 -22.38
CA THR A 169 -8.39 -14.02 -21.03
C THR A 169 -7.01 -13.56 -20.62
N HIS A 170 -6.94 -12.72 -19.61
CA HIS A 170 -5.67 -12.30 -19.01
C HIS A 170 -5.40 -13.05 -17.70
N SER A 171 -4.13 -13.34 -17.42
CA SER A 171 -3.75 -13.84 -16.11
C SER A 171 -3.97 -12.77 -15.03
N THR A 172 -4.28 -13.19 -13.81
CA THR A 172 -4.50 -12.29 -12.65
C THR A 172 -3.37 -11.25 -12.50
N PRO A 173 -2.06 -11.60 -12.57
CA PRO A 173 -0.98 -10.61 -12.45
C PRO A 173 -1.00 -9.52 -13.52
N VAL A 174 -1.53 -9.83 -14.70
CA VAL A 174 -1.65 -8.87 -15.80
C VAL A 174 -2.74 -7.83 -15.50
N ILE A 175 -3.86 -8.26 -14.95
CA ILE A 175 -4.98 -7.39 -14.57
C ILE A 175 -4.57 -6.54 -13.36
N GLU A 176 -3.83 -7.11 -12.42
CA GLU A 176 -3.44 -6.46 -11.17
C GLU A 176 -2.47 -5.30 -11.32
N ILE A 177 -1.79 -5.14 -12.46
CA ILE A 177 -0.91 -3.99 -12.69
C ILE A 177 -1.65 -2.65 -12.54
N GLY A 178 -2.94 -2.61 -12.87
CA GLY A 178 -3.77 -1.40 -12.76
C GLY A 178 -3.94 -0.89 -11.32
N TRP A 179 -3.80 -1.76 -10.31
CA TRP A 179 -3.89 -1.41 -8.90
C TRP A 179 -2.70 -1.89 -8.05
N ALA A 180 -1.61 -2.31 -8.68
CA ALA A 180 -0.40 -2.66 -7.96
C ALA A 180 0.13 -1.44 -7.17
N PHE A 181 0.40 -1.63 -5.87
CA PHE A 181 0.60 -0.53 -4.92
C PHE A 181 1.87 0.29 -5.15
N CYS A 182 2.87 -0.29 -5.82
CA CYS A 182 4.16 0.36 -6.10
C CYS A 182 4.31 0.69 -7.60
N THR A 183 3.23 1.09 -8.25
CA THR A 183 3.20 1.57 -9.63
C THR A 183 2.92 3.06 -9.70
N ILE A 184 3.33 3.70 -10.80
CA ILE A 184 3.29 5.15 -10.94
C ILE A 184 1.89 5.75 -10.82
N ASN A 185 0.86 5.05 -11.30
CA ASN A 185 -0.53 5.49 -11.16
C ASN A 185 -0.95 5.54 -9.69
N CYS A 186 -0.63 4.52 -8.89
CA CYS A 186 -0.93 4.48 -7.45
C CYS A 186 -0.14 5.55 -6.69
N VAL A 187 1.13 5.79 -7.06
CA VAL A 187 1.93 6.86 -6.46
C VAL A 187 1.35 8.23 -6.77
N LEU A 188 0.97 8.50 -8.03
CA LEU A 188 0.33 9.77 -8.41
C LEU A 188 -0.98 10.00 -7.68
N LEU A 189 -1.84 8.98 -7.60
CA LEU A 189 -3.11 9.02 -6.87
C LEU A 189 -2.88 9.32 -5.38
N THR A 190 -1.96 8.59 -4.76
CA THR A 190 -1.66 8.72 -3.32
C THR A 190 -1.00 10.06 -3.00
N ALA A 191 0.02 10.46 -3.76
CA ALA A 191 0.71 11.74 -3.57
C ALA A 191 -0.24 12.92 -3.82
N GLY A 192 -1.07 12.84 -4.86
CA GLY A 192 -2.08 13.84 -5.17
C GLY A 192 -3.08 14.00 -4.03
N THR A 193 -3.64 12.90 -3.55
CA THR A 193 -4.56 12.89 -2.41
C THR A 193 -3.89 13.45 -1.15
N PHE A 194 -2.64 13.06 -0.87
CA PHE A 194 -1.91 13.56 0.29
C PHE A 194 -1.67 15.08 0.20
N LEU A 195 -1.29 15.60 -0.98
CA LEU A 195 -1.15 17.04 -1.21
C LEU A 195 -2.46 17.79 -0.95
N LEU A 196 -3.61 17.28 -1.43
CA LEU A 196 -4.93 17.86 -1.18
C LEU A 196 -5.25 17.92 0.30
N PHE A 197 -4.98 16.84 1.05
CA PHE A 197 -5.17 16.83 2.51
C PHE A 197 -4.28 17.86 3.22
N THR A 198 -3.06 18.13 2.72
CA THR A 198 -2.20 19.20 3.30
C THR A 198 -2.75 20.61 3.09
N CYS A 199 -3.74 20.79 2.21
CA CYS A 199 -4.43 22.07 2.02
C CYS A 199 -5.52 22.32 3.05
N ILE A 200 -5.93 21.32 3.82
CA ILE A 200 -6.95 21.46 4.87
C ILE A 200 -6.31 22.09 6.11
N ASN A 201 -6.62 23.35 6.32
CA ASN A 201 -6.12 24.10 7.48
C ASN A 201 -7.21 24.17 8.57
N ARG A 202 -7.38 23.07 9.30
CA ARG A 202 -8.28 23.00 10.47
C ARG A 202 -7.47 22.64 11.70
N PRO A 203 -7.62 23.38 12.83
CA PRO A 203 -6.88 23.08 14.07
C PRO A 203 -7.29 21.73 14.65
N GLU A 204 -8.56 21.36 14.51
CA GLU A 204 -9.10 20.09 14.99
C GLU A 204 -9.91 19.36 13.91
N ALA A 205 -9.79 18.04 13.89
CA ALA A 205 -10.61 17.23 13.02
C ALA A 205 -12.07 17.16 13.56
N PRO A 206 -13.08 17.14 12.70
CA PRO A 206 -14.45 16.88 13.11
C PRO A 206 -14.57 15.59 13.94
N ARG A 207 -15.44 15.57 14.96
CA ARG A 207 -15.63 14.38 15.82
C ARG A 207 -15.87 13.11 15.03
N PHE A 208 -16.72 13.16 14.00
CA PHE A 208 -16.97 12.03 13.11
C PHE A 208 -15.68 11.46 12.48
N VAL A 209 -14.80 12.32 11.95
CA VAL A 209 -13.53 11.89 11.34
C VAL A 209 -12.61 11.28 12.39
N THR A 210 -12.59 11.86 13.60
CA THR A 210 -11.78 11.33 14.70
C THR A 210 -12.27 9.97 15.16
N ASP A 211 -13.58 9.77 15.25
CA ASP A 211 -14.17 8.50 15.68
C ASP A 211 -14.04 7.44 14.59
N MET A 212 -14.28 7.78 13.32
CA MET A 212 -13.98 6.88 12.19
C MET A 212 -12.51 6.47 12.13
N SER A 213 -11.60 7.40 12.39
CA SER A 213 -10.16 7.08 12.44
C SER A 213 -9.80 6.12 13.59
N LYS A 214 -10.46 6.24 14.75
CA LYS A 214 -10.25 5.31 15.87
C LYS A 214 -10.81 3.91 15.57
N LEU A 215 -11.95 3.85 14.88
CA LEU A 215 -12.64 2.60 14.57
C LEU A 215 -12.10 1.92 13.30
N SER A 216 -11.45 2.66 12.40
CA SER A 216 -11.02 2.18 11.07
C SER A 216 -10.20 0.90 11.13
N TYR A 217 -9.35 0.75 12.15
CA TYR A 217 -8.55 -0.46 12.31
C TYR A 217 -9.41 -1.68 12.67
N GLY A 218 -10.34 -1.55 13.59
CA GLY A 218 -11.30 -2.60 13.92
C GLY A 218 -12.18 -2.97 12.71
N MET A 219 -12.66 -1.96 11.98
CA MET A 219 -13.43 -2.17 10.75
C MET A 219 -12.60 -2.95 9.71
N TYR A 220 -11.33 -2.60 9.53
CA TYR A 220 -10.44 -3.34 8.63
C TYR A 220 -10.26 -4.80 9.06
N LEU A 221 -10.11 -5.09 10.35
CA LEU A 221 -9.95 -6.46 10.82
C LEU A 221 -11.24 -7.29 10.64
N MET A 222 -12.42 -6.67 10.73
CA MET A 222 -13.70 -7.36 10.79
C MET A 222 -14.49 -7.36 9.47
N HIS A 223 -14.09 -6.58 8.44
CA HIS A 223 -14.96 -6.33 7.29
C HIS A 223 -15.37 -7.61 6.53
N ILE A 224 -14.53 -8.63 6.49
CA ILE A 224 -14.89 -9.91 5.83
C ILE A 224 -16.00 -10.63 6.56
N PHE A 225 -16.07 -10.58 7.90
CA PHE A 225 -17.20 -11.16 8.63
C PHE A 225 -18.52 -10.50 8.23
N TRP A 226 -18.52 -9.18 8.05
CA TRP A 226 -19.70 -8.44 7.62
C TRP A 226 -20.04 -8.72 6.15
N LEU A 227 -19.08 -8.79 5.26
CA LEU A 227 -19.31 -9.17 3.86
C LEU A 227 -19.89 -10.57 3.75
N GLY A 228 -19.42 -11.54 4.54
CA GLY A 228 -19.93 -12.90 4.57
C GLY A 228 -21.35 -13.04 5.15
N LEU A 229 -21.85 -12.03 5.89
CA LEU A 229 -23.23 -12.00 6.37
C LEU A 229 -24.22 -11.46 5.31
N TRP A 230 -23.73 -10.75 4.28
CA TRP A 230 -24.53 -10.13 3.23
C TRP A 230 -24.42 -10.84 1.87
N ALA A 231 -23.49 -11.78 1.71
CA ALA A 231 -23.29 -12.59 0.53
C ALA A 231 -24.06 -13.92 0.59
#